data_de26215849451207a33e74f3663b983c
#
_entry.id   de26215849451207a33e74f3663b983c
#
_cell.length_a   1.000
_cell.length_b   1.000
_cell.length_c   1.000
_cell.angle_alpha   90.00
_cell.angle_beta   90.00
_cell.angle_gamma   90.00
#
_symmetry.space_group_name_H-M   'P 1'
#
loop_
_entity.id
_entity.type
_entity.pdbx_description
1 polymer ?
#
loop_
_entity_poly.entity_id
_entity_poly.type
_entity_poly.pdbx_seq_one_letter_code
_entity_poly.pdbx_strand_id
1 'polypeptide(L)'
;MKIVLQHLTKKFPARGSVRGRKNREDVIAVNDFDFEIPDGKLIGLLGPSGCGKSTALNLICGLLKPTEGKIFFGEDDVTGLPPENRGVGMVFQNYALYPHLTVEKNIQFPLENLKGADKLSKEEMSKRVLEAAKLVQIDHLLERKPNELSGGQQQRVAIARALVCEPRVLLLDEPLGALDLKLRKDMQIELKRIQQRTGITFIYVTHDQEEALTMSDRVVVMNHGVIQQVGSPTDIYNEPVNAFVADFIGESNIIDGVMLEDCKVEFCGRTFECVDKGFGRNTPVNVVIRPEDLKIVYAGDGLLQGVVESIVFKGVHYEMMVRTQYFTFMVHSTMAESVGKTVGLSVIPFDIHIMHKSAEAQA
;
A
#
# COMPACT_ATOMS: atom_id res chain seq x y z
N MET A 1 1.02 -5.30 20.41
CA MET A 1 -0.42 -5.67 20.59
C MET A 1 -1.05 -5.85 19.23
N LYS A 2 -1.58 -7.04 18.91
CA LYS A 2 -2.26 -7.29 17.62
C LYS A 2 -3.56 -6.50 17.49
N ILE A 3 -3.94 -6.14 16.26
CA ILE A 3 -5.23 -5.54 15.96
C ILE A 3 -6.01 -6.52 15.09
N VAL A 4 -7.27 -6.78 15.43
CA VAL A 4 -8.13 -7.68 14.68
C VAL A 4 -9.34 -6.90 14.17
N LEU A 5 -9.53 -6.92 12.86
CA LEU A 5 -10.71 -6.39 12.20
C LEU A 5 -11.59 -7.59 11.83
N GLN A 6 -12.80 -7.66 12.36
CA GLN A 6 -13.72 -8.78 12.13
C GLN A 6 -14.92 -8.29 11.33
N HIS A 7 -15.05 -8.74 10.09
CA HIS A 7 -16.17 -8.45 9.18
C HIS A 7 -16.54 -6.96 9.12
N LEU A 8 -15.50 -6.10 9.13
CA LEU A 8 -15.68 -4.67 9.27
C LEU A 8 -16.28 -4.06 8.00
N THR A 9 -17.45 -3.45 8.12
CA THR A 9 -18.16 -2.83 7.01
C THR A 9 -18.53 -1.38 7.33
N LYS A 10 -18.35 -0.48 6.36
CA LYS A 10 -18.78 0.91 6.44
C LYS A 10 -19.60 1.31 5.22
N LYS A 11 -20.86 1.63 5.48
CA LYS A 11 -21.80 2.18 4.49
C LYS A 11 -22.05 3.65 4.79
N PHE A 12 -22.01 4.48 3.76
CA PHE A 12 -22.43 5.88 3.84
C PHE A 12 -23.76 6.05 3.11
N PRO A 13 -24.78 6.68 3.75
CA PRO A 13 -26.05 6.91 3.11
C PRO A 13 -25.89 7.81 1.88
N ALA A 14 -26.62 7.49 0.81
CA ALA A 14 -26.62 8.30 -0.40
C ALA A 14 -26.99 9.75 -0.08
N ARG A 15 -26.09 10.73 -0.33
CA ARG A 15 -26.37 12.16 -0.13
C ARG A 15 -27.41 12.66 -1.12
N GLY A 16 -28.52 13.21 -0.59
CA GLY A 16 -29.47 14.05 -1.33
C GLY A 16 -30.71 13.35 -1.79
N SER A 17 -31.74 13.27 -0.91
CA SER A 17 -33.12 13.19 -1.34
C SER A 17 -33.59 14.56 -1.84
N VAL A 18 -33.26 14.89 -3.10
CA VAL A 18 -34.07 15.88 -3.82
C VAL A 18 -35.37 15.15 -4.17
N ARG A 19 -36.54 15.70 -3.73
CA ARG A 19 -37.87 15.19 -4.01
C ARG A 19 -37.94 14.72 -5.47
N GLY A 20 -38.10 13.39 -5.68
CA GLY A 20 -38.51 12.82 -6.96
C GLY A 20 -37.60 11.78 -7.63
N ARG A 21 -36.40 11.42 -7.12
CA ARG A 21 -35.62 10.30 -7.66
C ARG A 21 -35.37 9.25 -6.57
N LYS A 22 -36.20 8.23 -6.53
CA LYS A 22 -35.96 6.96 -5.86
C LYS A 22 -34.80 6.24 -6.56
N ASN A 23 -33.89 5.65 -5.77
CA ASN A 23 -32.74 4.81 -6.08
C ASN A 23 -31.40 5.56 -6.26
N ARG A 24 -30.81 5.99 -5.14
CA ARG A 24 -29.36 6.00 -4.99
C ARG A 24 -29.03 5.01 -3.90
N GLU A 25 -28.26 4.02 -4.24
CA GLU A 25 -27.76 3.02 -3.30
C GLU A 25 -26.73 3.64 -2.35
N ASP A 26 -26.65 3.13 -1.12
CA ASP A 26 -25.64 3.52 -0.16
C ASP A 26 -24.24 3.20 -0.72
N VAL A 27 -23.27 4.07 -0.44
CA VAL A 27 -21.89 3.84 -0.84
C VAL A 27 -21.21 2.97 0.20
N ILE A 28 -20.80 1.77 -0.18
CA ILE A 28 -20.00 0.87 0.65
C ILE A 28 -18.54 1.25 0.46
N ALA A 29 -17.96 1.92 1.47
CA ALA A 29 -16.56 2.36 1.41
C ALA A 29 -15.56 1.33 1.95
N VAL A 30 -16.00 0.47 2.87
CA VAL A 30 -15.28 -0.70 3.39
C VAL A 30 -16.29 -1.83 3.45
N ASN A 31 -15.96 -2.98 2.90
CA ASN A 31 -16.86 -4.11 2.76
C ASN A 31 -16.18 -5.38 3.26
N ASP A 32 -16.67 -5.91 4.35
CA ASP A 32 -16.28 -7.19 4.94
C ASP A 32 -14.75 -7.33 5.17
N PHE A 33 -14.14 -6.31 5.81
CA PHE A 33 -12.72 -6.39 6.17
C PHE A 33 -12.54 -7.38 7.31
N ASP A 34 -11.91 -8.51 7.00
CA ASP A 34 -11.48 -9.52 7.95
C ASP A 34 -9.95 -9.66 7.85
N PHE A 35 -9.24 -9.12 8.83
CA PHE A 35 -7.79 -9.03 8.76
C PHE A 35 -7.17 -8.83 10.14
N GLU A 36 -6.06 -9.57 10.39
CA GLU A 36 -5.25 -9.44 11.60
C GLU A 36 -3.94 -8.68 11.32
N ILE A 37 -3.72 -7.60 12.05
CA ILE A 37 -2.50 -6.78 12.03
C ILE A 37 -1.59 -7.25 13.15
N PRO A 38 -0.44 -7.86 12.84
CA PRO A 38 0.51 -8.34 13.86
C PRO A 38 1.12 -7.18 14.65
N ASP A 39 1.48 -7.47 15.90
CA ASP A 39 2.15 -6.52 16.79
C ASP A 39 3.53 -6.11 16.26
N GLY A 40 3.87 -4.84 16.43
CA GLY A 40 5.19 -4.31 16.12
C GLY A 40 5.55 -4.33 14.63
N LYS A 41 4.56 -4.43 13.72
CA LYS A 41 4.77 -4.47 12.27
C LYS A 41 4.34 -3.18 11.60
N LEU A 42 4.96 -2.87 10.46
CA LEU A 42 4.53 -1.82 9.57
C LEU A 42 3.65 -2.43 8.47
N ILE A 43 2.37 -2.05 8.47
CA ILE A 43 1.37 -2.53 7.50
C ILE A 43 1.06 -1.42 6.51
N GLY A 44 1.26 -1.68 5.22
CA GLY A 44 0.86 -0.78 4.13
C GLY A 44 -0.56 -1.07 3.67
N LEU A 45 -1.45 -0.09 3.75
CA LEU A 45 -2.74 -0.12 3.07
C LEU A 45 -2.58 0.55 1.71
N LEU A 46 -2.59 -0.24 0.65
CA LEU A 46 -2.32 0.19 -0.72
C LEU A 46 -3.55 0.02 -1.61
N GLY A 47 -3.78 0.94 -2.54
CA GLY A 47 -4.88 0.85 -3.50
C GLY A 47 -5.15 2.17 -4.21
N PRO A 48 -5.97 2.20 -5.26
CA PRO A 48 -6.31 3.40 -6.00
C PRO A 48 -7.04 4.43 -5.13
N SER A 49 -7.09 5.68 -5.60
CA SER A 49 -7.82 6.74 -4.92
C SER A 49 -9.31 6.38 -4.81
N GLY A 50 -9.88 6.61 -3.63
CA GLY A 50 -11.30 6.31 -3.37
C GLY A 50 -11.63 4.84 -3.05
N CYS A 51 -10.66 3.92 -2.99
CA CYS A 51 -10.92 2.50 -2.68
C CYS A 51 -11.22 2.20 -1.20
N GLY A 52 -11.23 3.21 -0.31
CA GLY A 52 -11.64 3.03 1.10
C GLY A 52 -10.52 3.05 2.14
N LYS A 53 -9.24 3.24 1.78
CA LYS A 53 -8.06 3.23 2.69
C LYS A 53 -8.20 4.17 3.88
N SER A 54 -8.41 5.46 3.64
CA SER A 54 -8.59 6.46 4.72
C SER A 54 -9.86 6.20 5.53
N THR A 55 -10.91 5.59 4.93
CA THR A 55 -12.09 5.14 5.67
C THR A 55 -11.74 4.01 6.63
N ALA A 56 -10.99 3.01 6.19
CA ALA A 56 -10.50 1.92 7.05
C ALA A 56 -9.62 2.47 8.19
N LEU A 57 -8.71 3.39 7.88
CA LEU A 57 -7.86 4.05 8.88
C LEU A 57 -8.70 4.81 9.92
N ASN A 58 -9.71 5.57 9.48
CA ASN A 58 -10.61 6.32 10.36
C ASN A 58 -11.50 5.41 11.24
N LEU A 59 -11.86 4.23 10.76
CA LEU A 59 -12.55 3.20 11.55
C LEU A 59 -11.64 2.66 12.65
N ILE A 60 -10.38 2.34 12.33
CA ILE A 60 -9.39 1.85 13.29
C ILE A 60 -9.08 2.93 14.32
N CYS A 61 -8.93 4.18 13.91
CA CYS A 61 -8.72 5.32 14.79
C CYS A 61 -9.90 5.60 15.73
N GLY A 62 -11.14 5.26 15.32
CA GLY A 62 -12.36 5.58 16.06
C GLY A 62 -12.99 6.91 15.68
N LEU A 63 -12.49 7.59 14.65
CA LEU A 63 -13.12 8.79 14.06
C LEU A 63 -14.41 8.48 13.34
N LEU A 64 -14.52 7.25 12.82
CA LEU A 64 -15.75 6.70 12.22
C LEU A 64 -16.19 5.47 12.99
N LYS A 65 -17.51 5.30 13.13
CA LYS A 65 -18.09 4.05 13.65
C LYS A 65 -18.39 3.11 12.48
N PRO A 66 -18.08 1.81 12.60
CA PRO A 66 -18.48 0.83 11.58
C PRO A 66 -20.00 0.72 11.51
N THR A 67 -20.50 0.28 10.36
CA THR A 67 -21.91 -0.09 10.17
C THR A 67 -22.13 -1.52 10.67
N GLU A 68 -21.17 -2.40 10.41
CA GLU A 68 -21.16 -3.81 10.82
C GLU A 68 -19.73 -4.20 11.20
N GLY A 69 -19.58 -5.29 11.96
CA GLY A 69 -18.30 -5.84 12.37
C GLY A 69 -17.72 -5.23 13.64
N LYS A 70 -16.53 -5.69 14.00
CA LYS A 70 -15.86 -5.34 15.25
C LYS A 70 -14.37 -5.05 15.07
N ILE A 71 -13.81 -4.27 15.97
CA ILE A 71 -12.39 -3.93 16.04
C ILE A 71 -11.86 -4.29 17.43
N PHE A 72 -10.82 -5.12 17.48
CA PHE A 72 -10.17 -5.50 18.74
C PHE A 72 -8.72 -5.01 18.76
N PHE A 73 -8.29 -4.51 19.92
CA PHE A 73 -6.90 -4.21 20.23
C PHE A 73 -6.44 -5.19 21.32
N GLY A 74 -5.69 -6.22 20.91
CA GLY A 74 -5.47 -7.39 21.75
C GLY A 74 -6.77 -8.15 21.96
N GLU A 75 -7.22 -8.23 23.23
CA GLU A 75 -8.49 -8.84 23.62
C GLU A 75 -9.61 -7.80 23.83
N ASP A 76 -9.28 -6.50 23.82
CA ASP A 76 -10.21 -5.42 24.10
C ASP A 76 -11.04 -5.07 22.86
N ASP A 77 -12.38 -5.15 22.97
CA ASP A 77 -13.31 -4.62 21.95
C ASP A 77 -13.33 -3.08 22.02
N VAL A 78 -12.69 -2.44 21.03
CA VAL A 78 -12.59 -0.98 20.94
C VAL A 78 -13.61 -0.37 19.96
N THR A 79 -14.51 -1.16 19.40
CA THR A 79 -15.45 -0.75 18.33
C THR A 79 -16.22 0.51 18.67
N GLY A 80 -16.72 0.60 19.92
CA GLY A 80 -17.52 1.74 20.39
C GLY A 80 -16.71 2.87 21.01
N LEU A 81 -15.40 2.67 21.25
CA LEU A 81 -14.57 3.65 21.94
C LEU A 81 -14.20 4.83 21.01
N PRO A 82 -14.21 6.07 21.52
CA PRO A 82 -13.71 7.24 20.80
C PRO A 82 -12.18 7.20 20.68
N PRO A 83 -11.57 7.99 19.77
CA PRO A 83 -10.13 7.96 19.47
C PRO A 83 -9.24 8.13 20.70
N GLU A 84 -9.59 9.05 21.59
CA GLU A 84 -8.85 9.36 22.83
C GLU A 84 -8.71 8.17 23.79
N ASN A 85 -9.59 7.18 23.68
CA ASN A 85 -9.61 6.00 24.55
C ASN A 85 -9.04 4.73 23.87
N ARG A 86 -8.55 4.84 22.63
CA ARG A 86 -7.97 3.71 21.89
C ARG A 86 -6.46 3.59 22.00
N GLY A 87 -5.77 4.61 22.55
CA GLY A 87 -4.30 4.62 22.63
C GLY A 87 -3.62 4.63 21.26
N VAL A 88 -4.19 5.35 20.29
CA VAL A 88 -3.67 5.51 18.92
C VAL A 88 -3.10 6.90 18.72
N GLY A 89 -1.99 7.00 17.98
CA GLY A 89 -1.50 8.24 17.41
C GLY A 89 -1.91 8.33 15.94
N MET A 90 -2.25 9.53 15.44
CA MET A 90 -2.60 9.72 14.04
C MET A 90 -1.87 10.90 13.42
N VAL A 91 -1.33 10.69 12.22
CA VAL A 91 -0.75 11.71 11.35
C VAL A 91 -1.64 11.84 10.12
N PHE A 92 -2.19 13.03 9.91
CA PHE A 92 -3.05 13.35 8.77
C PHE A 92 -2.22 13.76 7.55
N GLN A 93 -2.79 13.63 6.37
CA GLN A 93 -2.17 13.97 5.09
C GLN A 93 -1.63 15.42 5.03
N ASN A 94 -2.33 16.38 5.66
CA ASN A 94 -1.95 17.79 5.73
C ASN A 94 -1.20 18.15 7.02
N TYR A 95 -0.68 17.14 7.74
CA TYR A 95 0.01 17.23 9.02
C TYR A 95 -0.83 17.86 10.16
N ALA A 96 -1.84 18.65 9.89
CA ALA A 96 -2.76 19.31 10.82
C ALA A 96 -2.02 20.02 11.99
N LEU A 97 -0.90 20.70 11.69
CA LEU A 97 -0.16 21.48 12.68
C LEU A 97 -0.92 22.75 13.05
N TYR A 98 -0.80 23.17 14.31
CA TYR A 98 -1.34 24.42 14.80
C TYR A 98 -0.41 25.57 14.40
N PRO A 99 -0.77 26.44 13.43
CA PRO A 99 0.17 27.39 12.83
C PRO A 99 0.58 28.54 13.79
N HIS A 100 -0.21 28.79 14.81
CA HIS A 100 0.04 29.82 15.82
C HIS A 100 0.92 29.33 16.97
N LEU A 101 1.12 28.02 17.11
CA LEU A 101 1.95 27.41 18.14
C LEU A 101 3.37 27.12 17.61
N THR A 102 4.36 27.15 18.51
CA THR A 102 5.72 26.66 18.21
C THR A 102 5.74 25.14 18.02
N VAL A 103 6.86 24.61 17.53
CA VAL A 103 7.10 23.15 17.42
C VAL A 103 6.92 22.49 18.78
N GLU A 104 7.56 23.04 19.83
CA GLU A 104 7.43 22.55 21.20
C GLU A 104 5.96 22.44 21.62
N LYS A 105 5.20 23.51 21.46
CA LYS A 105 3.78 23.57 21.85
C LYS A 105 2.90 22.67 20.98
N ASN A 106 3.21 22.50 19.69
CA ASN A 106 2.52 21.52 18.84
C ASN A 106 2.68 20.10 19.38
N ILE A 107 3.91 19.73 19.78
CA ILE A 107 4.20 18.41 20.35
C ILE A 107 3.60 18.26 21.75
N GLN A 108 3.63 19.30 22.56
CA GLN A 108 3.11 19.31 23.94
C GLN A 108 1.58 19.21 24.01
N PHE A 109 0.88 19.74 23.03
CA PHE A 109 -0.58 19.92 23.02
C PHE A 109 -1.38 18.67 23.41
N PRO A 110 -1.08 17.45 22.92
CA PRO A 110 -1.79 16.25 23.36
C PRO A 110 -1.61 15.96 24.85
N LEU A 111 -0.44 16.22 25.44
CA LEU A 111 -0.14 15.99 26.85
C LEU A 111 -0.93 16.92 27.77
N GLU A 112 -1.21 18.18 27.34
CA GLU A 112 -2.00 19.13 28.11
C GLU A 112 -3.47 18.72 28.24
N ASN A 113 -3.95 17.86 27.33
CA ASN A 113 -5.33 17.37 27.33
C ASN A 113 -5.51 16.09 28.15
N LEU A 114 -4.43 15.50 28.67
CA LEU A 114 -4.51 14.33 29.55
C LEU A 114 -5.24 14.70 30.86
N LYS A 115 -6.12 13.80 31.33
CA LYS A 115 -7.00 14.03 32.48
C LYS A 115 -6.80 12.96 33.54
N GLY A 116 -7.20 13.28 34.76
CA GLY A 116 -7.21 12.33 35.87
C GLY A 116 -5.82 11.86 36.27
N ALA A 117 -5.64 10.55 36.35
CA ALA A 117 -4.38 9.91 36.75
C ALA A 117 -3.25 10.07 35.72
N ASP A 118 -3.59 10.33 34.46
CA ASP A 118 -2.63 10.47 33.36
C ASP A 118 -2.07 11.91 33.23
N LYS A 119 -2.55 12.83 34.06
CA LYS A 119 -2.11 14.23 34.04
C LYS A 119 -0.66 14.34 34.48
N LEU A 120 0.20 14.91 33.62
CA LEU A 120 1.63 15.05 33.83
C LEU A 120 1.99 16.39 34.47
N SER A 121 3.12 16.42 35.18
CA SER A 121 3.76 17.67 35.62
C SER A 121 4.34 18.42 34.41
N LYS A 122 4.61 19.73 34.58
CA LYS A 122 5.26 20.52 33.51
C LYS A 122 6.65 19.98 33.15
N GLU A 123 7.39 19.55 34.14
CA GLU A 123 8.72 18.96 33.97
C GLU A 123 8.67 17.67 33.16
N GLU A 124 7.74 16.79 33.49
CA GLU A 124 7.54 15.53 32.74
C GLU A 124 7.06 15.78 31.32
N MET A 125 6.15 16.74 31.11
CA MET A 125 5.73 17.13 29.75
C MET A 125 6.90 17.65 28.92
N SER A 126 7.74 18.53 29.46
CA SER A 126 8.92 19.06 28.77
C SER A 126 9.93 17.96 28.42
N LYS A 127 10.13 17.00 29.34
CA LYS A 127 11.00 15.85 29.12
C LYS A 127 10.49 14.99 27.94
N ARG A 128 9.20 14.61 27.93
CA ARG A 128 8.59 13.82 26.86
C ARG A 128 8.61 14.54 25.52
N VAL A 129 8.35 15.84 25.50
CA VAL A 129 8.44 16.67 24.29
C VAL A 129 9.87 16.64 23.69
N LEU A 130 10.88 16.79 24.56
CA LEU A 130 12.28 16.75 24.12
C LEU A 130 12.68 15.36 23.60
N GLU A 131 12.24 14.29 24.27
CA GLU A 131 12.49 12.90 23.84
C GLU A 131 11.80 12.62 22.48
N ALA A 132 10.54 13.00 22.31
CA ALA A 132 9.84 12.86 21.04
C ALA A 132 10.50 13.68 19.91
N ALA A 133 10.94 14.92 20.21
CA ALA A 133 11.65 15.76 19.23
C ALA A 133 13.01 15.17 18.81
N LYS A 134 13.77 14.60 19.76
CA LYS A 134 15.03 13.90 19.49
C LYS A 134 14.83 12.64 18.67
N LEU A 135 13.74 11.89 18.93
CA LEU A 135 13.42 10.65 18.19
C LEU A 135 13.29 10.92 16.69
N VAL A 136 12.69 12.07 16.32
CA VAL A 136 12.50 12.49 14.92
C VAL A 136 13.50 13.57 14.48
N GLN A 137 14.55 13.85 15.25
CA GLN A 137 15.66 14.75 14.93
C GLN A 137 15.27 16.22 14.65
N ILE A 138 14.37 16.77 15.44
CA ILE A 138 13.91 18.17 15.35
C ILE A 138 14.05 18.96 16.66
N ASP A 139 14.83 18.46 17.62
CA ASP A 139 15.05 19.10 18.92
C ASP A 139 15.68 20.49 18.81
N HIS A 140 16.40 20.78 17.74
CA HIS A 140 16.97 22.09 17.42
C HIS A 140 15.94 23.09 16.82
N LEU A 141 14.69 22.68 16.58
CA LEU A 141 13.63 23.49 15.96
C LEU A 141 12.47 23.84 16.92
N LEU A 142 12.58 23.49 18.20
CA LEU A 142 11.48 23.57 19.16
C LEU A 142 10.83 24.97 19.28
N GLU A 143 11.60 26.03 19.12
CA GLU A 143 11.13 27.42 19.22
C GLU A 143 10.50 27.95 17.93
N ARG A 144 10.68 27.27 16.78
CA ARG A 144 10.15 27.70 15.49
C ARG A 144 8.65 27.45 15.38
N LYS A 145 8.02 28.18 14.46
CA LYS A 145 6.62 27.98 14.06
C LYS A 145 6.54 27.13 12.78
N PRO A 146 5.40 26.45 12.50
CA PRO A 146 5.21 25.62 11.32
C PRO A 146 5.54 26.29 9.98
N ASN A 147 5.23 27.59 9.83
CA ASN A 147 5.50 28.36 8.62
C ASN A 147 7.01 28.64 8.37
N GLU A 148 7.88 28.37 9.35
CA GLU A 148 9.32 28.52 9.27
C GLU A 148 10.02 27.19 8.96
N LEU A 149 9.25 26.12 8.70
CA LEU A 149 9.72 24.76 8.50
C LEU A 149 9.49 24.27 7.07
N SER A 150 10.41 23.46 6.57
CA SER A 150 10.20 22.68 5.34
C SER A 150 9.09 21.63 5.53
N GLY A 151 8.51 21.12 4.44
CA GLY A 151 7.48 20.08 4.49
C GLY A 151 7.89 18.83 5.28
N GLY A 152 9.12 18.35 5.09
CA GLY A 152 9.65 17.22 5.86
C GLY A 152 9.84 17.53 7.35
N GLN A 153 10.21 18.77 7.71
CA GLN A 153 10.27 19.18 9.11
C GLN A 153 8.87 19.26 9.73
N GLN A 154 7.88 19.80 9.01
CA GLN A 154 6.48 19.81 9.46
C GLN A 154 5.96 18.39 9.70
N GLN A 155 6.26 17.47 8.80
CA GLN A 155 5.91 16.06 8.96
C GLN A 155 6.54 15.46 10.21
N ARG A 156 7.83 15.68 10.46
CA ARG A 156 8.51 15.22 11.67
C ARG A 156 7.84 15.77 12.95
N VAL A 157 7.40 17.04 12.94
CA VAL A 157 6.63 17.62 14.04
C VAL A 157 5.31 16.88 14.25
N ALA A 158 4.59 16.55 13.17
CA ALA A 158 3.32 15.81 13.27
C ALA A 158 3.54 14.39 13.82
N ILE A 159 4.61 13.72 13.41
CA ILE A 159 4.99 12.40 13.92
C ILE A 159 5.36 12.50 15.41
N ALA A 160 6.19 13.46 15.82
CA ALA A 160 6.56 13.67 17.22
C ALA A 160 5.32 13.94 18.08
N ARG A 161 4.39 14.77 17.61
CA ARG A 161 3.11 15.05 18.27
C ARG A 161 2.27 13.78 18.44
N ALA A 162 2.24 12.92 17.43
CA ALA A 162 1.50 11.66 17.50
C ALA A 162 2.15 10.63 18.45
N LEU A 163 3.48 10.67 18.58
CA LEU A 163 4.26 9.74 19.41
C LEU A 163 4.39 10.17 20.88
N VAL A 164 4.23 11.46 21.19
CA VAL A 164 4.50 12.01 22.54
C VAL A 164 3.65 11.42 23.66
N CYS A 165 2.46 10.92 23.31
CA CYS A 165 1.57 10.19 24.23
C CYS A 165 1.88 8.68 24.31
N GLU A 166 2.97 8.21 23.71
CA GLU A 166 3.38 6.80 23.70
C GLU A 166 2.25 5.86 23.22
N PRO A 167 1.72 6.09 22.01
CA PRO A 167 0.61 5.29 21.50
C PRO A 167 1.03 3.84 21.27
N ARG A 168 0.08 2.92 21.35
CA ARG A 168 0.29 1.51 21.00
C ARG A 168 0.34 1.28 19.48
N VAL A 169 -0.30 2.17 18.73
CA VAL A 169 -0.41 2.12 17.26
C VAL A 169 -0.25 3.52 16.69
N LEU A 170 0.53 3.65 15.61
CA LEU A 170 0.63 4.88 14.83
C LEU A 170 -0.06 4.71 13.49
N LEU A 171 -1.01 5.58 13.21
CA LEU A 171 -1.78 5.62 11.96
C LEU A 171 -1.27 6.77 11.11
N LEU A 172 -0.95 6.50 9.84
CA LEU A 172 -0.34 7.46 8.92
C LEU A 172 -1.19 7.53 7.64
N ASP A 173 -1.90 8.63 7.41
CA ASP A 173 -2.76 8.83 6.25
C ASP A 173 -2.02 9.64 5.17
N GLU A 174 -1.47 8.96 4.16
CA GLU A 174 -0.68 9.51 3.04
C GLU A 174 0.38 10.56 3.48
N PRO A 175 1.20 10.27 4.50
CA PRO A 175 2.04 11.29 5.12
C PRO A 175 3.14 11.84 4.21
N LEU A 176 3.52 11.14 3.13
CA LEU A 176 4.61 11.52 2.23
C LEU A 176 4.13 12.21 0.94
N GLY A 177 2.82 12.26 0.70
CA GLY A 177 2.25 12.70 -0.56
C GLY A 177 2.59 14.15 -0.97
N ALA A 178 2.87 15.03 0.01
CA ALA A 178 3.21 16.44 -0.23
C ALA A 178 4.72 16.71 -0.41
N LEU A 179 5.59 15.67 -0.34
CA LEU A 179 7.03 15.82 -0.41
C LEU A 179 7.58 15.58 -1.81
N ASP A 180 8.69 16.26 -2.15
CA ASP A 180 9.47 15.95 -3.34
C ASP A 180 10.11 14.55 -3.26
N LEU A 181 10.52 14.00 -4.40
CA LEU A 181 10.99 12.61 -4.51
C LEU A 181 12.18 12.29 -3.58
N LYS A 182 13.15 13.20 -3.49
CA LYS A 182 14.36 12.99 -2.67
C LYS A 182 14.00 12.97 -1.18
N LEU A 183 13.26 13.98 -0.75
CA LEU A 183 12.84 14.11 0.65
C LEU A 183 11.89 12.97 1.05
N ARG A 184 11.07 12.50 0.12
CA ARG A 184 10.18 11.34 0.31
C ARG A 184 10.99 10.08 0.64
N LYS A 185 12.04 9.76 -0.15
CA LYS A 185 12.93 8.62 0.11
C LYS A 185 13.64 8.71 1.46
N ASP A 186 14.15 9.87 1.81
CA ASP A 186 14.77 10.10 3.11
C ASP A 186 13.79 9.86 4.27
N MET A 187 12.54 10.32 4.10
CA MET A 187 11.49 10.15 5.10
C MET A 187 10.97 8.71 5.21
N GLN A 188 10.96 7.94 4.13
CA GLN A 188 10.65 6.49 4.17
C GLN A 188 11.64 5.75 5.08
N ILE A 189 12.93 6.00 4.89
CA ILE A 189 14.00 5.40 5.70
C ILE A 189 13.83 5.80 7.18
N GLU A 190 13.53 7.06 7.43
CA GLU A 190 13.37 7.58 8.79
C GLU A 190 12.14 6.98 9.49
N LEU A 191 10.99 6.90 8.80
CA LEU A 191 9.78 6.26 9.33
C LEU A 191 10.02 4.79 9.71
N LYS A 192 10.71 4.04 8.84
CA LYS A 192 11.08 2.64 9.13
C LYS A 192 12.00 2.55 10.35
N ARG A 193 12.98 3.47 10.47
CA ARG A 193 13.86 3.55 11.64
C ARG A 193 13.10 3.88 12.92
N ILE A 194 12.16 4.85 12.88
CA ILE A 194 11.33 5.20 14.03
C ILE A 194 10.50 3.98 14.46
N GLN A 195 9.86 3.29 13.51
CA GLN A 195 9.09 2.09 13.78
C GLN A 195 9.94 1.00 14.45
N GLN A 196 11.14 0.72 13.93
CA GLN A 196 12.07 -0.26 14.51
C GLN A 196 12.54 0.12 15.92
N ARG A 197 12.80 1.41 16.17
CA ARG A 197 13.25 1.91 17.50
C ARG A 197 12.15 1.90 18.53
N THR A 198 10.92 2.19 18.15
CA THR A 198 9.77 2.23 19.06
C THR A 198 9.14 0.86 19.25
N GLY A 199 9.27 -0.04 18.27
CA GLY A 199 8.64 -1.36 18.27
C GLY A 199 7.11 -1.34 18.22
N ILE A 200 6.48 -0.17 17.99
CA ILE A 200 5.02 -0.06 17.92
C ILE A 200 4.49 -0.44 16.53
N THR A 201 3.23 -0.78 16.45
CA THR A 201 2.58 -1.10 15.18
C THR A 201 2.31 0.17 14.38
N PHE A 202 2.71 0.19 13.10
CA PHE A 202 2.39 1.27 12.16
C PHE A 202 1.38 0.79 11.14
N ILE A 203 0.36 1.60 10.85
CA ILE A 203 -0.55 1.40 9.72
C ILE A 203 -0.38 2.62 8.80
N TYR A 204 0.11 2.36 7.61
CA TYR A 204 0.52 3.36 6.64
C TYR A 204 -0.38 3.30 5.41
N VAL A 205 -1.11 4.36 5.12
CA VAL A 205 -1.93 4.49 3.92
C VAL A 205 -1.14 5.18 2.82
N THR A 206 -1.11 4.59 1.64
CA THR A 206 -0.51 5.19 0.45
C THR A 206 -1.24 4.74 -0.82
N HIS A 207 -1.07 5.50 -1.89
CA HIS A 207 -1.40 5.08 -3.25
C HIS A 207 -0.13 4.82 -4.09
N ASP A 208 1.04 5.05 -3.50
CA ASP A 208 2.35 4.83 -4.13
C ASP A 208 2.83 3.40 -3.86
N GLN A 209 3.05 2.66 -4.93
CA GLN A 209 3.45 1.24 -4.88
C GLN A 209 4.87 1.09 -4.33
N GLU A 210 5.81 1.97 -4.75
CA GLU A 210 7.20 1.95 -4.27
C GLU A 210 7.24 2.13 -2.75
N GLU A 211 6.45 3.06 -2.20
CA GLU A 211 6.33 3.26 -0.76
C GLU A 211 5.84 2.00 -0.03
N ALA A 212 4.75 1.42 -0.52
CA ALA A 212 4.17 0.23 0.13
C ALA A 212 5.13 -0.96 0.11
N LEU A 213 5.78 -1.21 -1.03
CA LEU A 213 6.69 -2.36 -1.20
C LEU A 213 8.00 -2.20 -0.42
N THR A 214 8.54 -0.96 -0.31
CA THR A 214 9.84 -0.73 0.35
C THR A 214 9.75 -0.61 1.86
N MET A 215 8.65 -0.07 2.38
CA MET A 215 8.52 0.21 3.80
C MET A 215 7.84 -0.90 4.60
N SER A 216 6.84 -1.56 4.02
CA SER A 216 5.93 -2.42 4.76
C SER A 216 6.53 -3.80 5.08
N ASP A 217 6.17 -4.35 6.23
CA ASP A 217 6.40 -5.76 6.55
C ASP A 217 5.30 -6.65 5.93
N ARG A 218 4.09 -6.06 5.78
CA ARG A 218 2.96 -6.64 5.03
C ARG A 218 2.21 -5.55 4.29
N VAL A 219 1.71 -5.88 3.10
CA VAL A 219 0.89 -5.00 2.27
C VAL A 219 -0.52 -5.59 2.19
N VAL A 220 -1.51 -4.72 2.37
CA VAL A 220 -2.94 -5.00 2.14
C VAL A 220 -3.35 -4.23 0.90
N VAL A 221 -3.57 -4.94 -0.20
CA VAL A 221 -4.04 -4.35 -1.46
C VAL A 221 -5.56 -4.26 -1.43
N MET A 222 -6.08 -3.06 -1.67
CA MET A 222 -7.51 -2.76 -1.62
C MET A 222 -8.04 -2.28 -2.96
N ASN A 223 -9.24 -2.71 -3.31
CA ASN A 223 -9.99 -2.17 -4.44
C ASN A 223 -11.49 -2.18 -4.12
N HIS A 224 -12.19 -1.10 -4.48
CA HIS A 224 -13.65 -0.97 -4.28
C HIS A 224 -14.15 -1.35 -2.87
N GLY A 225 -13.40 -0.97 -1.85
CA GLY A 225 -13.75 -1.26 -0.45
C GLY A 225 -13.51 -2.70 0.00
N VAL A 226 -12.86 -3.53 -0.81
CA VAL A 226 -12.58 -4.95 -0.52
C VAL A 226 -11.07 -5.18 -0.50
N ILE A 227 -10.61 -6.04 0.40
CA ILE A 227 -9.23 -6.55 0.39
C ILE A 227 -9.08 -7.51 -0.78
N GLN A 228 -8.13 -7.22 -1.67
CA GLN A 228 -7.81 -8.07 -2.82
C GLN A 228 -6.75 -9.11 -2.45
N GLN A 229 -5.70 -8.68 -1.76
CA GLN A 229 -4.62 -9.55 -1.33
C GLN A 229 -3.93 -8.99 -0.08
N VAL A 230 -3.42 -9.89 0.76
CA VAL A 230 -2.56 -9.56 1.91
C VAL A 230 -1.34 -10.45 1.84
N GLY A 231 -0.14 -9.86 1.87
CA GLY A 231 1.10 -10.63 1.80
C GLY A 231 2.33 -9.81 2.17
N SER A 232 3.51 -10.43 2.12
CA SER A 232 4.76 -9.67 2.11
C SER A 232 4.87 -8.85 0.82
N PRO A 233 5.70 -7.80 0.77
CA PRO A 233 5.97 -7.08 -0.48
C PRO A 233 6.36 -8.00 -1.64
N THR A 234 7.18 -9.01 -1.36
CA THR A 234 7.64 -10.00 -2.35
C THR A 234 6.50 -10.86 -2.88
N ASP A 235 5.63 -11.37 -1.98
CA ASP A 235 4.48 -12.19 -2.39
C ASP A 235 3.49 -11.39 -3.24
N ILE A 236 3.22 -10.12 -2.85
CA ILE A 236 2.30 -9.24 -3.59
C ILE A 236 2.82 -8.95 -5.01
N TYR A 237 4.15 -8.80 -5.17
CA TYR A 237 4.76 -8.53 -6.47
C TYR A 237 4.87 -9.77 -7.35
N ASN A 238 5.40 -10.87 -6.79
CA ASN A 238 5.73 -12.09 -7.55
C ASN A 238 4.51 -13.02 -7.73
N GLU A 239 3.62 -13.08 -6.74
CA GLU A 239 2.48 -14.01 -6.70
C GLU A 239 1.14 -13.27 -6.58
N PRO A 240 0.79 -12.39 -7.53
CA PRO A 240 -0.49 -11.68 -7.49
C PRO A 240 -1.65 -12.67 -7.65
N VAL A 241 -2.69 -12.53 -6.80
CA VAL A 241 -3.84 -13.46 -6.80
C VAL A 241 -4.81 -13.24 -7.96
N ASN A 242 -4.78 -12.05 -8.57
CA ASN A 242 -5.65 -11.70 -9.70
C ASN A 242 -5.01 -10.61 -10.59
N ALA A 243 -5.60 -10.41 -11.77
CA ALA A 243 -5.14 -9.46 -12.77
C ALA A 243 -5.08 -8.02 -12.24
N PHE A 244 -6.02 -7.63 -11.37
CA PHE A 244 -6.00 -6.29 -10.77
C PHE A 244 -4.74 -6.08 -9.92
N VAL A 245 -4.39 -7.04 -9.05
CA VAL A 245 -3.18 -6.91 -8.21
C VAL A 245 -1.93 -6.91 -9.09
N ALA A 246 -1.86 -7.80 -10.10
CA ALA A 246 -0.72 -7.87 -11.02
C ALA A 246 -0.45 -6.52 -11.71
N ASP A 247 -1.50 -5.92 -12.30
CA ASP A 247 -1.42 -4.66 -13.05
C ASP A 247 -1.24 -3.45 -12.12
N PHE A 248 -1.90 -3.48 -10.95
CA PHE A 248 -1.84 -2.36 -10.01
C PHE A 248 -0.48 -2.26 -9.29
N ILE A 249 0.22 -3.35 -9.04
CA ILE A 249 1.50 -3.36 -8.27
C ILE A 249 2.72 -3.08 -9.15
N GLY A 250 2.62 -3.32 -10.43
CA GLY A 250 3.69 -3.06 -11.39
C GLY A 250 3.26 -3.43 -12.79
N GLU A 251 3.99 -2.96 -13.78
CA GLU A 251 3.75 -3.31 -15.17
C GLU A 251 3.81 -4.83 -15.35
N SER A 252 2.88 -5.40 -16.12
CA SER A 252 2.76 -6.85 -16.30
C SER A 252 2.30 -7.20 -17.70
N ASN A 253 2.84 -8.27 -18.24
CA ASN A 253 2.26 -8.95 -19.39
C ASN A 253 1.23 -9.95 -18.86
N ILE A 254 -0.06 -9.67 -19.04
CA ILE A 254 -1.16 -10.54 -18.63
C ILE A 254 -1.74 -11.17 -19.89
N ILE A 255 -1.59 -12.48 -20.03
CA ILE A 255 -1.89 -13.22 -21.25
C ILE A 255 -2.95 -14.28 -20.95
N ASP A 256 -3.90 -14.44 -21.84
CA ASP A 256 -4.83 -15.58 -21.77
C ASP A 256 -4.11 -16.88 -22.03
N GLY A 257 -4.31 -17.86 -21.15
CA GLY A 257 -3.73 -19.18 -21.25
C GLY A 257 -4.66 -20.29 -20.82
N VAL A 258 -4.20 -21.51 -20.99
CA VAL A 258 -4.87 -22.73 -20.52
C VAL A 258 -3.89 -23.59 -19.74
N MET A 259 -4.18 -23.86 -18.48
CA MET A 259 -3.42 -24.81 -17.69
C MET A 259 -3.74 -26.23 -18.19
N LEU A 260 -2.77 -26.87 -18.85
CA LEU A 260 -2.98 -28.20 -19.43
C LEU A 260 -2.96 -29.29 -18.33
N GLU A 261 -2.00 -29.18 -17.44
CA GLU A 261 -1.80 -30.00 -16.24
C GLU A 261 -0.88 -29.26 -15.28
N ASP A 262 -0.66 -29.76 -14.09
CA ASP A 262 0.28 -29.17 -13.13
C ASP A 262 1.65 -28.94 -13.77
N CYS A 263 2.20 -27.74 -13.57
CA CYS A 263 3.48 -27.28 -14.11
C CYS A 263 3.52 -27.16 -15.65
N LYS A 264 2.38 -27.14 -16.36
CA LYS A 264 2.33 -26.93 -17.81
C LYS A 264 1.17 -26.05 -18.23
N VAL A 265 1.48 -24.93 -18.86
CA VAL A 265 0.53 -23.95 -19.36
C VAL A 265 0.71 -23.73 -20.86
N GLU A 266 -0.39 -23.54 -21.57
CA GLU A 266 -0.40 -23.13 -22.97
C GLU A 266 -0.82 -21.68 -23.08
N PHE A 267 0.00 -20.87 -23.74
CA PHE A 267 -0.32 -19.51 -24.16
C PHE A 267 0.42 -19.13 -25.44
N CYS A 268 -0.07 -18.16 -26.19
CA CYS A 268 0.48 -17.76 -27.48
C CYS A 268 0.73 -18.95 -28.43
N GLY A 269 -0.12 -19.99 -28.39
CA GLY A 269 -0.05 -21.16 -29.25
C GLY A 269 1.12 -22.10 -28.96
N ARG A 270 1.75 -22.00 -27.79
CA ARG A 270 2.85 -22.86 -27.36
C ARG A 270 2.67 -23.31 -25.92
N THR A 271 3.21 -24.49 -25.60
CA THR A 271 3.26 -25.04 -24.24
C THR A 271 4.55 -24.61 -23.55
N PHE A 272 4.42 -24.12 -22.32
CA PHE A 272 5.50 -23.71 -21.43
C PHE A 272 5.46 -24.53 -20.15
N GLU A 273 6.63 -24.80 -19.60
CA GLU A 273 6.75 -25.27 -18.23
C GLU A 273 6.57 -24.08 -17.27
N CYS A 274 5.91 -24.32 -16.13
CA CYS A 274 5.75 -23.36 -15.01
C CYS A 274 5.93 -24.09 -13.69
N VAL A 275 5.88 -23.39 -12.57
CA VAL A 275 6.00 -23.97 -11.22
C VAL A 275 4.65 -24.16 -10.53
N ASP A 276 3.61 -23.54 -11.03
CA ASP A 276 2.27 -23.52 -10.45
C ASP A 276 1.53 -24.86 -10.57
N LYS A 277 0.70 -25.15 -9.56
CA LYS A 277 -0.07 -26.39 -9.44
C LYS A 277 -1.48 -26.12 -8.89
N GLY A 278 -2.38 -27.09 -9.06
CA GLY A 278 -3.70 -27.07 -8.42
C GLY A 278 -4.78 -26.31 -9.19
N PHE A 279 -4.51 -25.89 -10.42
CA PHE A 279 -5.49 -25.20 -11.28
C PHE A 279 -6.47 -26.16 -11.99
N GLY A 280 -6.18 -27.45 -12.00
CA GLY A 280 -6.94 -28.45 -12.74
C GLY A 280 -6.49 -28.57 -14.21
N ARG A 281 -7.00 -29.60 -14.90
CA ARG A 281 -6.64 -29.86 -16.31
C ARG A 281 -7.52 -29.07 -17.27
N ASN A 282 -6.90 -28.52 -18.31
CA ASN A 282 -7.54 -27.73 -19.37
C ASN A 282 -8.37 -26.54 -18.82
N THR A 283 -7.87 -25.91 -17.74
CA THR A 283 -8.54 -24.78 -17.09
C THR A 283 -8.08 -23.48 -17.70
N PRO A 284 -9.00 -22.59 -18.14
CA PRO A 284 -8.65 -21.24 -18.56
C PRO A 284 -8.04 -20.44 -17.41
N VAL A 285 -6.89 -19.83 -17.66
CA VAL A 285 -6.10 -19.06 -16.67
C VAL A 285 -5.60 -17.76 -17.26
N ASN A 286 -5.16 -16.83 -16.40
CA ASN A 286 -4.32 -15.73 -16.78
C ASN A 286 -2.86 -16.07 -16.47
N VAL A 287 -1.99 -15.85 -17.43
CA VAL A 287 -0.54 -16.00 -17.29
C VAL A 287 0.05 -14.61 -17.09
N VAL A 288 0.83 -14.43 -16.05
CA VAL A 288 1.52 -13.18 -15.75
C VAL A 288 3.01 -13.37 -15.92
N ILE A 289 3.64 -12.46 -16.66
CA ILE A 289 5.08 -12.40 -16.84
C ILE A 289 5.50 -10.95 -16.64
N ARG A 290 6.43 -10.70 -15.72
CA ARG A 290 6.96 -9.35 -15.52
C ARG A 290 7.83 -8.94 -16.70
N PRO A 291 7.81 -7.64 -17.12
CA PRO A 291 8.63 -7.16 -18.24
C PRO A 291 10.13 -7.40 -18.09
N GLU A 292 10.66 -7.35 -16.87
CA GLU A 292 12.05 -7.59 -16.54
C GLU A 292 12.47 -9.07 -16.59
N ASP A 293 11.51 -9.98 -16.50
CA ASP A 293 11.75 -11.44 -16.53
C ASP A 293 11.78 -12.00 -17.98
N LEU A 294 11.25 -11.20 -18.92
CA LEU A 294 11.36 -11.52 -20.34
C LEU A 294 12.73 -11.14 -20.91
N LYS A 295 13.45 -12.14 -21.42
CA LYS A 295 14.76 -11.94 -22.05
C LYS A 295 14.65 -11.90 -23.54
N ILE A 296 15.25 -10.87 -24.16
CA ILE A 296 15.42 -10.79 -25.59
C ILE A 296 16.63 -11.66 -25.99
N VAL A 297 16.43 -12.57 -26.93
CA VAL A 297 17.43 -13.49 -27.48
C VAL A 297 17.41 -13.42 -29.01
N TYR A 298 18.31 -14.15 -29.69
CA TYR A 298 18.24 -14.28 -31.15
C TYR A 298 16.91 -14.92 -31.57
N ALA A 299 16.37 -14.51 -32.71
CA ALA A 299 15.06 -14.94 -33.19
C ALA A 299 14.91 -16.48 -33.25
N GLY A 300 15.99 -17.21 -33.52
CA GLY A 300 16.01 -18.69 -33.59
C GLY A 300 16.06 -19.38 -32.22
N ASP A 301 16.49 -18.68 -31.17
CA ASP A 301 16.71 -19.26 -29.83
C ASP A 301 15.55 -19.00 -28.88
N GLY A 302 14.61 -18.10 -29.28
CA GLY A 302 13.46 -17.74 -28.45
C GLY A 302 12.30 -18.73 -28.54
N LEU A 303 11.60 -18.90 -27.44
CA LEU A 303 10.35 -19.67 -27.40
C LEU A 303 9.24 -18.99 -28.20
N LEU A 304 9.20 -17.66 -28.20
CA LEU A 304 8.31 -16.85 -29.01
C LEU A 304 9.15 -15.93 -29.89
N GLN A 305 8.65 -15.61 -31.09
CA GLN A 305 9.28 -14.65 -31.98
C GLN A 305 8.39 -13.44 -32.16
N GLY A 306 9.00 -12.25 -32.16
CA GLY A 306 8.29 -11.00 -32.35
C GLY A 306 9.17 -9.94 -33.02
N VAL A 307 8.53 -8.84 -33.39
CA VAL A 307 9.18 -7.65 -33.97
C VAL A 307 9.13 -6.53 -32.94
N VAL A 308 10.25 -5.86 -32.72
CA VAL A 308 10.34 -4.69 -31.86
C VAL A 308 9.56 -3.53 -32.52
N GLU A 309 8.48 -3.09 -31.90
CA GLU A 309 7.64 -2.00 -32.40
C GLU A 309 8.07 -0.63 -31.88
N SER A 310 8.46 -0.56 -30.63
CA SER A 310 8.89 0.68 -29.99
C SER A 310 9.97 0.44 -28.94
N ILE A 311 10.72 1.49 -28.65
CA ILE A 311 11.73 1.52 -27.62
C ILE A 311 11.73 2.87 -26.93
N VAL A 312 11.73 2.88 -25.58
CA VAL A 312 11.80 4.07 -24.74
C VAL A 312 12.86 3.89 -23.67
N PHE A 313 13.75 4.85 -23.54
CA PHE A 313 14.73 4.84 -22.45
C PHE A 313 14.13 5.40 -21.17
N LYS A 314 14.09 4.63 -20.12
CA LYS A 314 13.53 4.98 -18.79
C LYS A 314 14.61 5.37 -17.76
N GLY A 315 15.83 5.62 -18.19
CA GLY A 315 16.96 5.99 -17.32
C GLY A 315 17.83 4.82 -16.90
N VAL A 316 17.28 3.75 -16.37
CA VAL A 316 18.01 2.55 -15.91
C VAL A 316 17.85 1.35 -16.84
N HIS A 317 16.80 1.31 -17.63
CA HIS A 317 16.50 0.28 -18.62
C HIS A 317 15.82 0.87 -19.84
N TYR A 318 15.72 0.08 -20.89
CA TYR A 318 14.87 0.32 -22.06
C TYR A 318 13.58 -0.47 -21.90
N GLU A 319 12.45 0.18 -22.08
CA GLU A 319 11.14 -0.42 -22.26
C GLU A 319 10.92 -0.64 -23.74
N MET A 320 10.69 -1.87 -24.13
CA MET A 320 10.48 -2.26 -25.54
C MET A 320 9.15 -2.97 -25.67
N MET A 321 8.37 -2.61 -26.69
CA MET A 321 7.18 -3.36 -27.08
C MET A 321 7.54 -4.31 -28.20
N VAL A 322 7.35 -5.60 -27.97
CA VAL A 322 7.66 -6.69 -28.91
C VAL A 322 6.38 -7.35 -29.35
N ARG A 323 5.96 -7.11 -30.59
CA ARG A 323 4.75 -7.71 -31.15
C ARG A 323 5.03 -9.10 -31.69
N THR A 324 4.36 -10.09 -31.11
CA THR A 324 4.27 -11.46 -31.63
C THR A 324 3.00 -11.64 -32.46
N GLN A 325 2.75 -12.83 -32.94
CA GLN A 325 1.50 -13.17 -33.65
C GLN A 325 0.26 -13.07 -32.75
N TYR A 326 0.39 -13.29 -31.42
CA TYR A 326 -0.72 -13.46 -30.50
C TYR A 326 -0.84 -12.35 -29.46
N PHE A 327 0.28 -11.72 -29.09
CA PHE A 327 0.33 -10.73 -28.01
C PHE A 327 1.48 -9.74 -28.23
N THR A 328 1.33 -8.50 -27.77
CA THR A 328 2.41 -7.51 -27.74
C THR A 328 3.00 -7.47 -26.35
N PHE A 329 4.21 -7.98 -26.21
CA PHE A 329 4.92 -8.05 -24.94
C PHE A 329 5.64 -6.76 -24.62
N MET A 330 5.53 -6.28 -23.38
CA MET A 330 6.42 -5.30 -22.80
C MET A 330 7.65 -6.01 -22.26
N VAL A 331 8.83 -5.51 -22.57
CA VAL A 331 10.11 -6.07 -22.12
C VAL A 331 10.98 -4.97 -21.56
N HIS A 332 11.51 -5.18 -20.34
CA HIS A 332 12.52 -4.31 -19.73
C HIS A 332 13.91 -4.93 -19.91
N SER A 333 14.83 -4.18 -20.51
CA SER A 333 16.20 -4.65 -20.73
C SER A 333 17.21 -3.51 -20.60
N THR A 334 18.39 -3.83 -20.08
CA THR A 334 19.52 -2.87 -20.06
C THR A 334 20.16 -2.72 -21.46
N MET A 335 19.82 -3.61 -22.40
CA MET A 335 20.30 -3.56 -23.78
C MET A 335 19.17 -3.16 -24.71
N ALA A 336 19.45 -2.25 -25.62
CA ALA A 336 18.50 -1.80 -26.63
C ALA A 336 18.53 -2.68 -27.86
N GLU A 337 17.34 -2.94 -28.47
CA GLU A 337 17.22 -3.52 -29.79
C GLU A 337 16.56 -2.54 -30.76
N SER A 338 16.93 -2.64 -32.04
CA SER A 338 16.41 -1.68 -33.04
C SER A 338 14.94 -1.94 -33.35
N VAL A 339 14.16 -0.89 -33.50
CA VAL A 339 12.78 -0.97 -33.99
C VAL A 339 12.77 -1.63 -35.39
N GLY A 340 11.82 -2.54 -35.61
CA GLY A 340 11.71 -3.37 -36.80
C GLY A 340 12.55 -4.65 -36.79
N LYS A 341 13.44 -4.83 -35.83
CA LYS A 341 14.23 -6.07 -35.71
C LYS A 341 13.34 -7.21 -35.21
N THR A 342 13.51 -8.38 -35.82
CA THR A 342 12.91 -9.61 -35.34
C THR A 342 13.79 -10.20 -34.22
N VAL A 343 13.19 -10.48 -33.10
CA VAL A 343 13.85 -11.02 -31.90
C VAL A 343 13.12 -12.25 -31.37
N GLY A 344 13.82 -13.06 -30.57
CA GLY A 344 13.22 -14.12 -29.78
C GLY A 344 12.94 -13.62 -28.37
N LEU A 345 11.88 -14.13 -27.74
CA LEU A 345 11.57 -13.94 -26.34
C LEU A 345 11.76 -15.26 -25.62
N SER A 346 12.41 -15.20 -24.44
CA SER A 346 12.64 -16.32 -23.55
C SER A 346 12.24 -15.96 -22.13
N VAL A 347 11.63 -16.90 -21.42
CA VAL A 347 11.25 -16.80 -20.02
C VAL A 347 11.53 -18.15 -19.35
N ILE A 348 11.96 -18.13 -18.11
CA ILE A 348 12.17 -19.38 -17.36
C ILE A 348 10.89 -19.81 -16.63
N PRO A 349 10.69 -21.10 -16.33
CA PRO A 349 9.47 -21.62 -15.71
C PRO A 349 9.10 -20.96 -14.39
N PHE A 350 10.07 -20.48 -13.61
CA PHE A 350 9.87 -19.82 -12.33
C PHE A 350 9.25 -18.42 -12.46
N ASP A 351 9.49 -17.75 -13.58
CA ASP A 351 9.04 -16.37 -13.84
C ASP A 351 7.67 -16.33 -14.55
N ILE A 352 7.04 -17.49 -14.75
CA ILE A 352 5.68 -17.62 -15.27
C ILE A 352 4.75 -17.86 -14.10
N HIS A 353 3.93 -16.86 -13.75
CA HIS A 353 2.94 -16.97 -12.67
C HIS A 353 1.53 -17.16 -13.23
N ILE A 354 0.76 -18.08 -12.63
CA ILE A 354 -0.58 -18.45 -13.08
C ILE A 354 -1.62 -17.92 -12.11
N MET A 355 -2.67 -17.29 -12.66
CA MET A 355 -3.81 -16.79 -11.89
C MET A 355 -5.11 -17.38 -12.42
N HIS A 356 -6.08 -17.56 -11.51
CA HIS A 356 -7.46 -17.83 -11.92
C HIS A 356 -8.04 -16.64 -12.68
N LYS A 357 -8.80 -16.89 -13.74
CA LYS A 357 -9.60 -15.84 -14.39
C LYS A 357 -10.66 -15.33 -13.42
N SER A 358 -10.72 -14.01 -13.21
CA SER A 358 -11.75 -13.37 -12.41
C SER A 358 -13.14 -13.64 -13.06
N ALA A 359 -14.16 -13.87 -12.25
CA ALA A 359 -15.52 -14.09 -12.73
C ALA A 359 -16.10 -12.88 -13.52
N GLU A 360 -15.53 -11.67 -13.32
CA GLU A 360 -15.92 -10.45 -14.03
C GLU A 360 -15.48 -10.40 -15.51
N ALA A 361 -14.54 -11.27 -15.94
CA ALA A 361 -14.09 -11.35 -17.33
C ALA A 361 -14.98 -12.29 -18.19
N GLN A 362 -16.05 -12.85 -17.63
CA GLN A 362 -16.96 -13.79 -18.31
C GLN A 362 -18.36 -13.18 -18.58
N ALA A 363 -18.57 -11.87 -18.37
CA ALA A 363 -19.84 -11.19 -18.61
C ALA A 363 -19.79 -10.26 -19.83
#